data_8996511b460df416c648fbc4f4834e50
#
_entry.id   8996511b460df416c648fbc4f4834e50
#
_cell.length_a   1.000
_cell.length_b   1.000
_cell.length_c   1.000
_cell.angle_alpha   90.00
_cell.angle_beta   90.00
_cell.angle_gamma   90.00
#
_symmetry.space_group_name_H-M   'P 1'
#
loop_
_entity.id
_entity.type
_entity.pdbx_description
1 polymer ?
#
loop_
_entity_poly.entity_id
_entity_poly.type
_entity_poly.pdbx_seq_one_letter_code
_entity_poly.pdbx_strand_id
1 'polypeptide(L)'
;TRGLFSAEKFAGALYKNLEIVQGQLRRAPSDMRIQHVVQYLEDNYAEPFSQEECAARFCMNRDYLCHLFTKELGVSMINYLNEVRIRHAKELLADASISIKDIAHQVGFEDEKYFARQFKRQENVTAAEYRAHLVSRWAKQ
;
A
#
# COMPACT_ATOMS: atom_id res chain seq x y z
N THR A 1 -2.88 -15.58 -7.34
CA THR A 1 -3.56 -16.72 -7.91
C THR A 1 -5.07 -16.59 -7.81
N ARG A 2 -5.78 -17.37 -8.59
CA ARG A 2 -7.24 -17.29 -8.65
C ARG A 2 -7.92 -17.73 -7.35
N GLY A 3 -7.41 -18.75 -6.70
CA GLY A 3 -7.96 -19.18 -5.42
C GLY A 3 -7.81 -18.11 -4.36
N LEU A 4 -6.65 -17.46 -4.33
CA LEU A 4 -6.39 -16.37 -3.41
C LEU A 4 -7.31 -15.18 -3.71
N PHE A 5 -7.52 -14.90 -5.00
CA PHE A 5 -8.41 -13.81 -5.41
C PHE A 5 -9.84 -14.04 -4.94
N SER A 6 -10.34 -15.28 -5.07
CA SER A 6 -11.67 -15.62 -4.59
C SER A 6 -11.76 -15.50 -3.08
N ALA A 7 -10.71 -15.90 -2.37
CA ALA A 7 -10.64 -15.77 -0.92
C ALA A 7 -10.65 -14.30 -0.50
N GLU A 8 -9.97 -13.45 -1.26
CA GLU A 8 -9.97 -12.01 -0.98
C GLU A 8 -11.37 -11.41 -1.15
N LYS A 9 -12.09 -11.78 -2.20
CA LYS A 9 -13.46 -11.34 -2.40
C LYS A 9 -14.37 -11.79 -1.27
N PHE A 10 -14.21 -13.05 -0.84
CA PHE A 10 -15.00 -13.59 0.26
C PHE A 10 -14.67 -12.87 1.56
N ALA A 11 -13.36 -12.66 1.82
CA ALA A 11 -12.93 -11.94 3.01
C ALA A 11 -13.44 -10.51 2.99
N GLY A 12 -13.48 -9.86 1.83
CA GLY A 12 -14.04 -8.53 1.69
C GLY A 12 -15.51 -8.47 2.06
N ALA A 13 -16.26 -9.49 1.69
CA ALA A 13 -17.67 -9.58 2.06
C ALA A 13 -17.85 -9.78 3.56
N LEU A 14 -16.99 -10.60 4.19
CA LEU A 14 -17.02 -10.84 5.62
C LEU A 14 -16.55 -9.63 6.42
N TYR A 15 -15.59 -8.91 5.92
CA TYR A 15 -14.95 -7.79 6.61
C TYR A 15 -15.34 -6.44 6.02
N LYS A 16 -16.60 -6.29 5.63
CA LYS A 16 -17.03 -5.03 5.02
C LYS A 16 -16.76 -3.79 5.88
N ASN A 17 -16.55 -3.98 7.18
CA ASN A 17 -16.22 -2.92 8.12
C ASN A 17 -14.77 -2.98 8.61
N LEU A 18 -13.97 -3.88 8.05
CA LEU A 18 -12.58 -4.09 8.43
C LEU A 18 -11.74 -4.26 7.18
N GLU A 19 -10.50 -3.84 7.28
CA GLU A 19 -9.54 -3.95 6.19
C GLU A 19 -8.24 -4.57 6.71
N ILE A 20 -7.64 -5.45 5.91
CA ILE A 20 -6.35 -6.06 6.25
C ILE A 20 -5.26 -5.33 5.47
N VAL A 21 -4.37 -4.65 6.19
CA VAL A 21 -3.23 -3.95 5.60
C VAL A 21 -1.99 -4.35 6.38
N GLN A 22 -0.94 -4.82 5.68
CA GLN A 22 0.31 -5.24 6.31
C GLN A 22 0.11 -6.29 7.39
N GLY A 23 -0.87 -7.18 7.21
CA GLY A 23 -1.18 -8.22 8.19
C GLY A 23 -1.91 -7.74 9.42
N GLN A 24 -2.29 -6.48 9.47
CA GLN A 24 -3.06 -5.91 10.57
C GLN A 24 -4.49 -5.64 10.12
N LEU A 25 -5.44 -5.86 11.03
CA LEU A 25 -6.83 -5.50 10.78
C LEU A 25 -7.03 -4.03 11.07
N ARG A 26 -7.65 -3.34 10.14
CA ARG A 26 -7.95 -1.92 10.27
C ARG A 26 -9.43 -1.74 9.96
N ARG A 27 -10.12 -0.98 10.82
CA ARG A 27 -11.54 -0.70 10.59
C ARG A 27 -11.71 0.10 9.31
N ALA A 28 -12.68 -0.28 8.48
CA ALA A 28 -13.02 0.51 7.31
C ALA A 28 -13.55 1.88 7.75
N PRO A 29 -13.21 2.96 7.02
CA PRO A 29 -13.66 4.29 7.39
C PRO A 29 -15.18 4.40 7.30
N SER A 30 -15.79 5.07 8.28
CA SER A 30 -17.23 5.30 8.32
C SER A 30 -17.65 6.46 7.41
N ASP A 31 -16.75 7.40 7.15
CA ASP A 31 -17.03 8.55 6.29
C ASP A 31 -16.87 8.15 4.83
N MET A 32 -17.95 8.31 4.05
CA MET A 32 -17.96 7.94 2.63
C MET A 32 -16.89 8.68 1.82
N ARG A 33 -16.61 9.93 2.18
CA ARG A 33 -15.59 10.71 1.46
C ARG A 33 -14.22 10.07 1.66
N ILE A 34 -13.94 9.60 2.87
CA ILE A 34 -12.66 8.95 3.17
C ILE A 34 -12.59 7.59 2.48
N GLN A 35 -13.69 6.85 2.38
CA GLN A 35 -13.72 5.62 1.61
C GLN A 35 -13.32 5.88 0.16
N HIS A 36 -13.82 6.96 -0.43
CA HIS A 36 -13.47 7.32 -1.81
C HIS A 36 -11.99 7.73 -1.93
N VAL A 37 -11.46 8.43 -0.93
CA VAL A 37 -10.03 8.79 -0.93
C VAL A 37 -9.17 7.53 -0.84
N VAL A 38 -9.53 6.58 0.03
CA VAL A 38 -8.82 5.31 0.15
C VAL A 38 -8.81 4.58 -1.20
N GLN A 39 -9.96 4.50 -1.85
CA GLN A 39 -10.06 3.85 -3.16
C GLN A 39 -9.20 4.55 -4.20
N TYR A 40 -9.19 5.88 -4.18
CA TYR A 40 -8.35 6.65 -5.09
C TYR A 40 -6.86 6.33 -4.89
N LEU A 41 -6.41 6.23 -3.64
CA LEU A 41 -5.02 5.88 -3.34
C LEU A 41 -4.69 4.47 -3.81
N GLU A 42 -5.62 3.53 -3.61
CA GLU A 42 -5.43 2.15 -4.06
C GLU A 42 -5.36 2.05 -5.58
N ASP A 43 -6.18 2.81 -6.29
CA ASP A 43 -6.24 2.75 -7.75
C ASP A 43 -5.11 3.51 -8.42
N ASN A 44 -4.52 4.50 -7.76
CA ASN A 44 -3.54 5.41 -8.35
C ASN A 44 -2.22 5.41 -7.57
N TYR A 45 -1.89 4.34 -6.89
CA TYR A 45 -0.72 4.31 -6.01
C TYR A 45 0.59 4.55 -6.73
N ALA A 46 0.69 4.15 -8.00
CA ALA A 46 1.93 4.27 -8.77
C ALA A 46 2.14 5.66 -9.37
N GLU A 47 1.13 6.51 -9.32
CA GLU A 47 1.22 7.87 -9.86
C GLU A 47 1.85 8.83 -8.86
N PRO A 48 2.42 9.95 -9.34
CA PRO A 48 2.88 11.00 -8.43
C PRO A 48 1.74 11.46 -7.54
N PHE A 49 2.03 11.70 -6.27
CA PHE A 49 1.01 12.02 -5.29
C PHE A 49 1.23 13.41 -4.70
N SER A 50 0.15 14.18 -4.61
CA SER A 50 0.12 15.46 -3.94
C SER A 50 -1.11 15.51 -3.04
N GLN A 51 -0.91 15.86 -1.78
CA GLN A 51 -2.02 16.00 -0.83
C GLN A 51 -2.97 17.11 -1.28
N GLU A 52 -2.43 18.19 -1.84
CA GLU A 52 -3.21 19.32 -2.32
C GLU A 52 -4.11 18.92 -3.49
N GLU A 53 -3.56 18.20 -4.44
CA GLU A 53 -4.34 17.73 -5.60
C GLU A 53 -5.39 16.72 -5.17
N CYS A 54 -5.05 15.83 -4.26
CA CYS A 54 -6.00 14.85 -3.73
C CYS A 54 -7.17 15.55 -3.04
N ALA A 55 -6.87 16.52 -2.18
CA ALA A 55 -7.91 17.27 -1.49
C ALA A 55 -8.81 18.03 -2.47
N ALA A 56 -8.21 18.67 -3.47
CA ALA A 56 -8.97 19.38 -4.49
C ALA A 56 -9.90 18.45 -5.27
N ARG A 57 -9.43 17.25 -5.58
CA ARG A 57 -10.24 16.26 -6.30
C ARG A 57 -11.51 15.91 -5.55
N PHE A 58 -11.44 15.88 -4.23
CA PHE A 58 -12.60 15.55 -3.38
C PHE A 58 -13.27 16.78 -2.77
N CYS A 59 -12.96 17.98 -3.31
CA CYS A 59 -13.56 19.24 -2.89
C CYS A 59 -13.38 19.51 -1.39
N MET A 60 -12.18 19.18 -0.88
CA MET A 60 -11.85 19.35 0.53
C MET A 60 -10.61 20.22 0.70
N ASN A 61 -10.52 20.88 1.84
CA ASN A 61 -9.29 21.54 2.26
C ASN A 61 -8.24 20.47 2.62
N ARG A 62 -6.98 20.71 2.23
CA ARG A 62 -5.90 19.73 2.48
C ARG A 62 -5.77 19.38 3.97
N ASP A 63 -5.73 20.39 4.83
CA ASP A 63 -5.53 20.13 6.26
C ASP A 63 -6.71 19.37 6.85
N TYR A 64 -7.92 19.71 6.44
CA TYR A 64 -9.11 19.02 6.88
C TYR A 64 -9.10 17.56 6.43
N LEU A 65 -8.76 17.32 5.15
CA LEU A 65 -8.69 15.97 4.62
C LEU A 65 -7.64 15.12 5.36
N CYS A 66 -6.44 15.68 5.55
CA CYS A 66 -5.37 14.96 6.24
C CYS A 66 -5.76 14.61 7.67
N HIS A 67 -6.39 15.55 8.38
CA HIS A 67 -6.85 15.30 9.74
C HIS A 67 -7.94 14.23 9.80
N LEU A 68 -8.92 14.33 8.91
CA LEU A 68 -10.04 13.40 8.87
C LEU A 68 -9.55 11.99 8.49
N PHE A 69 -8.64 11.91 7.51
CA PHE A 69 -8.07 10.63 7.08
C PHE A 69 -7.36 9.94 8.24
N THR A 70 -6.51 10.68 8.95
CA THR A 70 -5.78 10.13 10.09
C THR A 70 -6.73 9.69 11.20
N LYS A 71 -7.76 10.50 11.46
CA LYS A 71 -8.77 10.16 12.48
C LYS A 71 -9.50 8.87 12.12
N GLU A 72 -9.88 8.72 10.86
CA GLU A 72 -10.65 7.55 10.42
C GLU A 72 -9.81 6.28 10.30
N LEU A 73 -8.55 6.40 9.89
CA LEU A 73 -7.73 5.23 9.56
C LEU A 73 -6.58 4.97 10.54
N GLY A 74 -6.28 5.93 11.40
CA GLY A 74 -5.20 5.76 12.37
C GLY A 74 -3.81 5.93 11.79
N VAL A 75 -3.68 6.23 10.49
CA VAL A 75 -2.41 6.51 9.85
C VAL A 75 -2.57 7.71 8.92
N SER A 76 -1.47 8.42 8.66
CA SER A 76 -1.51 9.55 7.72
C SER A 76 -1.73 9.06 6.30
N MET A 77 -2.20 9.94 5.44
CA MET A 77 -2.45 9.62 4.04
C MET A 77 -1.18 9.17 3.32
N ILE A 78 -0.05 9.85 3.59
CA ILE A 78 1.25 9.49 3.02
C ILE A 78 1.68 8.10 3.48
N ASN A 79 1.55 7.81 4.78
CA ASN A 79 1.94 6.50 5.29
C ASN A 79 1.04 5.40 4.72
N TYR A 80 -0.24 5.66 4.57
CA TYR A 80 -1.14 4.71 3.93
C TYR A 80 -0.71 4.42 2.50
N LEU A 81 -0.41 5.47 1.73
CA LEU A 81 0.05 5.32 0.35
C LEU A 81 1.34 4.50 0.29
N ASN A 82 2.27 4.76 1.21
CA ASN A 82 3.51 3.98 1.27
C ASN A 82 3.23 2.51 1.57
N GLU A 83 2.27 2.21 2.44
CA GLU A 83 1.87 0.83 2.71
C GLU A 83 1.36 0.14 1.44
N VAL A 84 0.51 0.84 0.68
CA VAL A 84 -0.02 0.31 -0.58
C VAL A 84 1.11 0.04 -1.56
N ARG A 85 2.00 0.99 -1.73
CA ARG A 85 3.15 0.84 -2.65
C ARG A 85 4.05 -0.32 -2.25
N ILE A 86 4.35 -0.46 -0.96
CA ILE A 86 5.19 -1.57 -0.47
C ILE A 86 4.49 -2.91 -0.70
N ARG A 87 3.18 -2.98 -0.49
CA ARG A 87 2.43 -4.20 -0.75
C ARG A 87 2.58 -4.65 -2.21
N HIS A 88 2.45 -3.72 -3.14
CA HIS A 88 2.64 -4.04 -4.56
C HIS A 88 4.10 -4.36 -4.89
N ALA A 89 5.05 -3.69 -4.22
CA ALA A 89 6.47 -4.00 -4.41
C ALA A 89 6.78 -5.44 -3.99
N LYS A 90 6.18 -5.91 -2.92
CA LYS A 90 6.39 -7.29 -2.45
C LYS A 90 5.96 -8.31 -3.52
N GLU A 91 4.88 -8.04 -4.22
CA GLU A 91 4.44 -8.89 -5.31
C GLU A 91 5.47 -8.92 -6.46
N LEU A 92 6.01 -7.76 -6.80
CA LEU A 92 7.00 -7.66 -7.88
C LEU A 92 8.35 -8.27 -7.50
N LEU A 93 8.68 -8.31 -6.21
CA LEU A 93 9.94 -8.88 -5.75
C LEU A 93 10.04 -10.38 -6.03
N ALA A 94 8.91 -11.06 -6.25
CA ALA A 94 8.90 -12.47 -6.63
C ALA A 94 9.49 -12.69 -8.02
N ASP A 95 9.53 -11.67 -8.87
CA ASP A 95 10.12 -11.74 -10.20
C ASP A 95 11.57 -11.26 -10.15
N ALA A 96 12.51 -12.21 -10.18
CA ALA A 96 13.92 -11.91 -10.07
C ALA A 96 14.48 -11.14 -11.27
N SER A 97 13.74 -11.08 -12.38
CA SER A 97 14.17 -10.36 -13.58
C SER A 97 14.04 -8.84 -13.43
N ILE A 98 13.27 -8.37 -12.46
CA ILE A 98 13.07 -6.93 -12.24
C ILE A 98 14.01 -6.46 -11.14
N SER A 99 14.81 -5.44 -11.41
CA SER A 99 15.70 -4.89 -10.39
C SER A 99 14.91 -4.22 -9.28
N ILE A 100 15.47 -4.18 -8.08
CA ILE A 100 14.83 -3.52 -6.93
C ILE A 100 14.61 -2.04 -7.24
N LYS A 101 15.54 -1.41 -7.92
CA LYS A 101 15.41 -0.01 -8.35
C LYS A 101 14.19 0.17 -9.25
N ASP A 102 14.03 -0.71 -10.23
CA ASP A 102 12.91 -0.63 -11.15
C ASP A 102 11.58 -0.88 -10.42
N ILE A 103 11.57 -1.81 -9.47
CA ILE A 103 10.38 -2.07 -8.65
C ILE A 103 9.99 -0.80 -7.89
N ALA A 104 10.96 -0.14 -7.26
CA ALA A 104 10.70 1.10 -6.52
C ALA A 104 10.00 2.13 -7.40
N HIS A 105 10.50 2.32 -8.62
CA HIS A 105 9.92 3.27 -9.55
C HIS A 105 8.54 2.82 -10.05
N GLN A 106 8.37 1.54 -10.35
CA GLN A 106 7.09 1.02 -10.84
C GLN A 106 5.96 1.20 -9.83
N VAL A 107 6.27 1.11 -8.55
CA VAL A 107 5.23 1.28 -7.52
C VAL A 107 5.05 2.73 -7.07
N GLY A 108 5.80 3.66 -7.66
CA GLY A 108 5.56 5.08 -7.47
C GLY A 108 6.56 5.83 -6.60
N PHE A 109 7.62 5.17 -6.12
CA PHE A 109 8.67 5.86 -5.37
C PHE A 109 9.63 6.56 -6.33
N GLU A 110 9.82 7.85 -6.16
CA GLU A 110 10.78 8.59 -6.98
C GLU A 110 12.21 8.39 -6.50
N ASP A 111 12.39 8.16 -5.21
CA ASP A 111 13.70 8.02 -4.57
C ASP A 111 13.87 6.60 -4.06
N GLU A 112 14.85 5.89 -4.62
CA GLU A 112 15.17 4.52 -4.25
C GLU A 112 15.55 4.39 -2.78
N LYS A 113 16.28 5.39 -2.25
CA LYS A 113 16.68 5.37 -0.83
C LYS A 113 15.47 5.50 0.09
N TYR A 114 14.52 6.35 -0.28
CA TYR A 114 13.28 6.51 0.48
C TYR A 114 12.49 5.20 0.45
N PHE A 115 12.41 4.56 -0.73
CA PHE A 115 11.78 3.24 -0.84
C PHE A 115 12.43 2.24 0.11
N ALA A 116 13.76 2.17 0.10
CA ALA A 116 14.50 1.23 0.94
C ALA A 116 14.19 1.43 2.42
N ARG A 117 14.15 2.69 2.87
CA ARG A 117 13.83 2.99 4.26
C ARG A 117 12.40 2.60 4.61
N GLN A 118 11.45 2.90 3.73
CA GLN A 118 10.06 2.55 3.97
C GLN A 118 9.84 1.05 3.98
N PHE A 119 10.50 0.34 3.06
CA PHE A 119 10.39 -1.11 3.01
C PHE A 119 10.92 -1.73 4.30
N LYS A 120 12.12 -1.34 4.72
CA LYS A 120 12.72 -1.85 5.94
C LYS A 120 11.87 -1.53 7.17
N ARG A 121 11.31 -0.32 7.22
CA ARG A 121 10.47 0.09 8.35
C ARG A 121 9.21 -0.76 8.45
N GLN A 122 8.60 -1.07 7.32
CA GLN A 122 7.33 -1.81 7.30
C GLN A 122 7.52 -3.32 7.41
N GLU A 123 8.57 -3.85 6.80
CA GLU A 123 8.76 -5.31 6.71
C GLU A 123 9.83 -5.85 7.63
N ASN A 124 10.59 -4.98 8.30
CA ASN A 124 11.69 -5.33 9.22
C ASN A 124 12.88 -6.00 8.53
N VAL A 125 12.86 -6.13 7.22
CA VAL A 125 13.98 -6.63 6.42
C VAL A 125 14.10 -5.74 5.19
N THR A 126 15.26 -5.78 4.54
CA THR A 126 15.44 -5.03 3.30
C THR A 126 14.71 -5.73 2.15
N ALA A 127 14.48 -5.00 1.06
CA ALA A 127 13.87 -5.58 -0.13
C ALA A 127 14.73 -6.72 -0.68
N ALA A 128 16.06 -6.58 -0.64
CA ALA A 128 16.96 -7.63 -1.10
C ALA A 128 16.87 -8.88 -0.22
N GLU A 129 16.80 -8.70 1.09
CA GLU A 129 16.62 -9.81 2.03
C GLU A 129 15.26 -10.49 1.83
N TYR A 130 14.23 -9.71 1.60
CA TYR A 130 12.89 -10.23 1.33
C TYR A 130 12.89 -11.09 0.07
N ARG A 131 13.50 -10.59 -1.01
CA ARG A 131 13.63 -11.34 -2.27
C ARG A 131 14.41 -12.64 -2.07
N ALA A 132 15.53 -12.57 -1.36
CA ALA A 132 16.35 -13.76 -1.09
C ALA A 132 15.55 -14.80 -0.30
N HIS A 133 14.72 -14.36 0.64
CA HIS A 133 13.87 -15.26 1.42
C HIS A 133 12.83 -15.94 0.54
N LEU A 134 12.22 -15.22 -0.40
CA LEU A 134 11.27 -15.79 -1.34
C LEU A 134 11.94 -16.87 -2.21
N VAL A 135 13.13 -16.57 -2.73
CA VAL A 135 13.87 -17.53 -3.56
C VAL A 135 14.20 -18.78 -2.75
N SER A 136 14.64 -18.62 -1.51
CA SER A 136 14.94 -19.74 -0.62
C SER A 136 13.72 -20.62 -0.39
N ARG A 137 12.56 -20.04 -0.21
CA ARG A 137 11.32 -20.80 -0.02
C ARG A 137 10.96 -21.62 -1.27
N TRP A 138 11.11 -21.00 -2.45
CA TRP A 138 10.85 -21.70 -3.71
C TRP A 138 11.84 -22.84 -3.95
N ALA A 139 13.09 -22.65 -3.59
CA ALA A 139 14.13 -23.66 -3.79
C ALA A 139 13.90 -24.91 -2.93
N LYS A 140 13.20 -24.78 -1.82
CA LYS A 140 12.91 -25.92 -0.92
C LYS A 140 11.69 -26.73 -1.36
N GLN A 141 10.97 -26.26 -2.33
CA GLN A 141 9.83 -26.96 -2.90
C GLN A 141 10.25 -27.68 -4.17
#